data_0eaec618fb3bc7be0c7b3c492b4059f8
#
_entry.id   0eaec618fb3bc7be0c7b3c492b4059f8
#
_cell.length_a   1.000
_cell.length_b   1.000
_cell.length_c   1.000
_cell.angle_alpha   90.00
_cell.angle_beta   90.00
_cell.angle_gamma   90.00
#
_symmetry.space_group_name_H-M   'P 1'
#
loop_
_entity.id
_entity.type
_entity.pdbx_description
1 polymer ?
#
loop_
_entity_poly.entity_id
_entity_poly.type
_entity_poly.pdbx_seq_one_letter_code
_entity_poly.pdbx_strand_id
1 'polypeptide(L)'
;RYTTQVATEADKYYIQPGYTTAKLHFDREPRFYATLGFDGSSWYGIGKMDDNDMWYLQAKAKQASGKRGNTLYSITGYFAKKLVRYQNAMVPASIQIETYPFPIIRLADLYLLYAEALNEAKKEEGTVPEDCYTYIDKVRARAGLKGVKDSWRLYANDANKPNTYEGFQTIVRKERMIELAL
;
A
#
# COMPACT_ATOMS: atom_id res chain seq x y z
N ARG A 1 -21.50 4.01 11.20
CA ARG A 1 -21.52 2.54 10.96
C ARG A 1 -20.69 2.29 9.71
N TYR A 2 -19.60 1.55 9.80
CA TYR A 2 -18.85 1.15 8.62
C TYR A 2 -19.65 0.09 7.86
N THR A 3 -19.78 0.26 6.53
CA THR A 3 -20.32 -0.79 5.68
C THR A 3 -19.31 -1.93 5.60
N THR A 4 -19.79 -3.17 5.62
CA THR A 4 -18.99 -4.38 5.50
C THR A 4 -19.27 -5.07 4.17
N GLN A 5 -18.33 -5.92 3.75
CA GLN A 5 -18.45 -6.73 2.53
C GLN A 5 -17.85 -8.11 2.81
N VAL A 6 -18.37 -9.13 2.14
CA VAL A 6 -17.83 -10.48 2.18
C VAL A 6 -16.86 -10.66 1.04
N ALA A 7 -15.66 -11.14 1.34
CA ALA A 7 -14.64 -11.45 0.33
C ALA A 7 -15.02 -12.72 -0.47
N THR A 8 -14.65 -12.72 -1.72
CA THR A 8 -14.87 -13.84 -2.67
C THR A 8 -13.57 -14.61 -2.92
N GLU A 9 -13.61 -15.68 -3.68
CA GLU A 9 -12.40 -16.39 -4.14
C GLU A 9 -11.46 -15.52 -4.98
N ALA A 10 -11.98 -14.51 -5.67
CA ALA A 10 -11.17 -13.55 -6.42
C ALA A 10 -10.28 -12.69 -5.52
N ASP A 11 -10.66 -12.50 -4.26
CA ASP A 11 -9.95 -11.68 -3.28
C ASP A 11 -8.85 -12.45 -2.53
N LYS A 12 -8.72 -13.77 -2.72
CA LYS A 12 -7.93 -14.69 -1.89
C LYS A 12 -6.47 -14.25 -1.60
N TYR A 13 -5.84 -13.57 -2.53
CA TYR A 13 -4.45 -13.08 -2.35
C TYR A 13 -4.35 -11.86 -1.43
N TYR A 14 -5.45 -11.20 -1.16
CA TYR A 14 -5.51 -9.99 -0.36
C TYR A 14 -6.37 -10.13 0.89
N ILE A 15 -7.51 -10.82 0.77
CA ILE A 15 -8.51 -10.96 1.83
C ILE A 15 -9.00 -12.42 1.84
N GLN A 16 -9.18 -12.98 3.03
CA GLN A 16 -9.66 -14.34 3.23
C GLN A 16 -11.03 -14.55 2.56
N PRO A 17 -11.17 -15.53 1.65
CA PRO A 17 -12.46 -15.88 1.05
C PRO A 17 -13.52 -16.20 2.10
N GLY A 18 -14.75 -15.74 1.87
CA GLY A 18 -15.87 -15.93 2.81
C GLY A 18 -15.81 -15.05 4.07
N TYR A 19 -14.74 -14.27 4.28
CA TYR A 19 -14.59 -13.43 5.44
C TYR A 19 -15.27 -12.07 5.27
N THR A 20 -15.98 -11.63 6.31
CA THR A 20 -16.64 -10.31 6.33
C THR A 20 -15.73 -9.29 6.99
N THR A 21 -15.31 -8.29 6.23
CA THR A 21 -14.49 -7.17 6.71
C THR A 21 -15.03 -5.82 6.23
N ALA A 22 -14.39 -4.71 6.59
CA ALA A 22 -14.86 -3.39 6.18
C ALA A 22 -14.76 -3.20 4.66
N LYS A 23 -15.80 -2.64 4.02
CA LYS A 23 -15.80 -2.36 2.58
C LYS A 23 -14.63 -1.49 2.14
N LEU A 24 -14.10 -0.66 3.02
CA LEU A 24 -12.89 0.14 2.82
C LEU A 24 -11.67 -0.69 2.38
N HIS A 25 -11.62 -1.97 2.72
CA HIS A 25 -10.49 -2.84 2.41
C HIS A 25 -10.51 -3.40 0.98
N PHE A 26 -11.62 -3.28 0.27
CA PHE A 26 -11.78 -3.82 -1.09
C PHE A 26 -11.40 -2.78 -2.15
N ASP A 27 -11.08 -3.26 -3.34
CA ASP A 27 -10.78 -2.43 -4.53
C ASP A 27 -9.69 -1.39 -4.29
N ARG A 28 -8.66 -1.76 -3.51
CA ARG A 28 -7.52 -0.89 -3.24
C ARG A 28 -6.36 -1.21 -4.17
N GLU A 29 -5.48 -0.24 -4.35
CA GLU A 29 -4.25 -0.45 -5.12
C GLU A 29 -3.33 -1.49 -4.44
N PRO A 30 -2.46 -2.18 -5.20
CA PRO A 30 -1.61 -3.27 -4.65
C PRO A 30 -0.75 -2.86 -3.45
N ARG A 31 -0.27 -1.62 -3.40
CA ARG A 31 0.55 -1.14 -2.28
C ARG A 31 -0.21 -1.07 -0.95
N PHE A 32 -1.53 -0.88 -0.98
CA PHE A 32 -2.35 -0.95 0.23
C PHE A 32 -2.21 -2.32 0.89
N TYR A 33 -2.37 -3.39 0.13
CA TYR A 33 -2.27 -4.77 0.62
C TYR A 33 -0.84 -5.19 0.96
N ALA A 34 0.15 -4.64 0.27
CA ALA A 34 1.56 -4.90 0.55
C ALA A 34 2.07 -4.15 1.80
N THR A 35 1.47 -3.03 2.14
CA THR A 35 1.92 -2.13 3.22
C THR A 35 1.21 -2.39 4.53
N LEU A 36 -0.09 -2.69 4.48
CA LEU A 36 -0.96 -2.79 5.65
C LEU A 36 -1.53 -4.19 5.84
N GLY A 37 -1.46 -4.68 7.07
CA GLY A 37 -2.30 -5.77 7.55
C GLY A 37 -3.55 -5.21 8.21
N PHE A 38 -4.69 -5.82 7.94
CA PHE A 38 -6.00 -5.48 8.50
C PHE A 38 -6.83 -6.74 8.69
N ASP A 39 -7.97 -6.60 9.33
CA ASP A 39 -8.85 -7.73 9.64
C ASP A 39 -9.31 -8.49 8.39
N GLY A 40 -8.92 -9.76 8.30
CA GLY A 40 -9.15 -10.64 7.14
C GLY A 40 -8.08 -10.56 6.06
N SER A 41 -7.06 -9.69 6.16
CA SER A 41 -6.01 -9.59 5.14
C SER A 41 -5.04 -10.77 5.17
N SER A 42 -4.47 -11.10 3.99
CA SER A 42 -3.37 -12.04 3.89
C SER A 42 -2.13 -11.56 4.65
N TRP A 43 -1.44 -12.47 5.31
CA TRP A 43 -0.20 -12.21 6.03
C TRP A 43 0.81 -13.34 5.84
N TYR A 44 2.08 -12.99 5.89
CA TYR A 44 3.19 -13.95 5.82
C TYR A 44 3.82 -14.04 7.21
N GLY A 45 3.69 -15.14 7.88
CA GLY A 45 4.19 -15.25 9.26
C GLY A 45 4.61 -16.64 9.67
N ILE A 46 4.55 -17.60 8.74
CA ILE A 46 4.94 -18.98 8.96
C ILE A 46 6.11 -19.42 8.06
N GLY A 47 6.83 -18.46 7.46
CA GLY A 47 7.94 -18.74 6.56
C GLY A 47 7.54 -19.24 5.18
N LYS A 48 6.25 -19.18 4.82
CA LYS A 48 5.72 -19.68 3.56
C LYS A 48 5.09 -18.57 2.74
N MET A 49 5.24 -18.66 1.42
CA MET A 49 4.49 -17.92 0.41
C MET A 49 3.86 -18.94 -0.54
N ASP A 50 2.98 -19.78 -0.03
CA ASP A 50 2.29 -20.81 -0.79
C ASP A 50 0.80 -20.43 -0.89
N ASP A 51 0.27 -20.43 -2.10
CA ASP A 51 -1.14 -20.17 -2.39
C ASP A 51 -2.10 -21.14 -1.69
N ASN A 52 -1.61 -22.34 -1.35
CA ASN A 52 -2.38 -23.38 -0.67
C ASN A 52 -2.30 -23.28 0.87
N ASP A 53 -1.41 -22.44 1.39
CA ASP A 53 -1.15 -22.34 2.84
C ASP A 53 -1.08 -20.87 3.27
N MET A 54 -2.00 -20.06 2.77
CA MET A 54 -2.10 -18.65 3.12
C MET A 54 -2.63 -18.46 4.53
N TRP A 55 -1.96 -17.62 5.28
CA TRP A 55 -2.43 -17.18 6.58
C TRP A 55 -3.16 -15.84 6.49
N TYR A 56 -4.24 -15.69 7.24
CA TYR A 56 -5.05 -14.48 7.26
C TYR A 56 -5.11 -13.88 8.66
N LEU A 57 -4.95 -12.58 8.74
CA LEU A 57 -4.98 -11.82 9.98
C LEU A 57 -6.41 -11.75 10.53
N GLN A 58 -6.58 -12.06 11.80
CA GLN A 58 -7.87 -11.97 12.49
C GLN A 58 -7.77 -10.93 13.61
N ALA A 59 -8.23 -9.72 13.33
CA ALA A 59 -8.04 -8.54 14.18
C ALA A 59 -9.30 -8.09 14.95
N LYS A 60 -10.43 -8.79 14.81
CA LYS A 60 -11.64 -8.51 15.63
C LYS A 60 -11.37 -8.82 17.11
N ALA A 61 -12.13 -8.16 17.97
CA ALA A 61 -12.05 -8.40 19.41
C ALA A 61 -12.17 -9.90 19.73
N LYS A 62 -11.30 -10.39 20.62
CA LYS A 62 -11.18 -11.80 21.04
C LYS A 62 -10.56 -12.75 19.99
N GLN A 63 -10.28 -12.32 18.78
CA GLN A 63 -9.56 -13.10 17.78
C GLN A 63 -8.04 -13.04 17.98
N ALA A 64 -7.28 -13.81 17.16
CA ALA A 64 -5.85 -14.04 17.32
C ALA A 64 -5.01 -12.77 17.42
N SER A 65 -5.25 -11.79 16.56
CA SER A 65 -4.54 -10.50 16.51
C SER A 65 -5.38 -9.33 17.05
N GLY A 66 -6.57 -9.62 17.57
CA GLY A 66 -7.47 -8.62 18.14
C GLY A 66 -7.26 -8.39 19.63
N LYS A 67 -8.05 -7.47 20.18
CA LYS A 67 -8.04 -7.17 21.61
C LYS A 67 -8.51 -8.39 22.41
N ARG A 68 -7.63 -8.96 23.22
CA ARG A 68 -7.94 -10.05 24.18
C ARG A 68 -7.89 -9.62 25.65
N GLY A 69 -7.19 -8.53 25.93
CA GLY A 69 -7.00 -7.96 27.25
C GLY A 69 -6.84 -6.45 27.18
N ASN A 70 -6.18 -5.87 28.17
CA ASN A 70 -5.97 -4.41 28.24
C ASN A 70 -4.65 -3.94 27.61
N THR A 71 -3.81 -4.86 27.12
CA THR A 71 -2.48 -4.59 26.56
C THR A 71 -2.25 -5.41 25.29
N LEU A 72 -1.21 -5.05 24.51
CA LEU A 72 -0.71 -5.81 23.36
C LEU A 72 -1.74 -6.02 22.24
N TYR A 73 -2.42 -4.95 21.84
CA TYR A 73 -3.29 -4.96 20.66
C TYR A 73 -3.17 -3.67 19.86
N SER A 74 -3.45 -3.75 18.55
CA SER A 74 -3.56 -2.55 17.72
C SER A 74 -4.86 -1.82 18.03
N ILE A 75 -4.77 -0.53 18.39
CA ILE A 75 -5.94 0.32 18.67
C ILE A 75 -6.77 0.53 17.40
N THR A 76 -6.11 0.63 16.25
CA THR A 76 -6.76 0.88 14.95
C THR A 76 -7.20 -0.39 14.24
N GLY A 77 -6.67 -1.56 14.64
CA GLY A 77 -6.84 -2.82 13.92
C GLY A 77 -6.00 -2.94 12.64
N TYR A 78 -5.10 -1.97 12.39
CA TYR A 78 -4.13 -2.01 11.29
C TYR A 78 -2.74 -2.32 11.80
N PHE A 79 -1.95 -3.00 10.96
CA PHE A 79 -0.59 -3.45 11.26
C PHE A 79 0.35 -3.07 10.11
N ALA A 80 1.57 -2.66 10.45
CA ALA A 80 2.61 -2.42 9.45
C ALA A 80 3.10 -3.76 8.89
N LYS A 81 2.88 -4.00 7.59
CA LYS A 81 3.29 -5.22 6.87
C LYS A 81 4.54 -5.00 6.04
N LYS A 82 4.75 -3.79 5.54
CA LYS A 82 5.79 -3.42 4.58
C LYS A 82 7.21 -3.79 5.01
N LEU A 83 7.53 -3.71 6.29
CA LEU A 83 8.87 -3.96 6.83
C LEU A 83 9.03 -5.36 7.43
N VAL A 84 8.04 -6.23 7.24
CA VAL A 84 8.08 -7.61 7.72
C VAL A 84 8.52 -8.52 6.58
N ARG A 85 9.59 -9.29 6.79
CA ARG A 85 9.99 -10.32 5.83
C ARG A 85 9.02 -11.50 5.87
N TYR A 86 8.65 -11.98 4.68
CA TYR A 86 7.75 -13.14 4.58
C TYR A 86 8.37 -14.44 5.12
N GLN A 87 9.71 -14.53 5.11
CA GLN A 87 10.45 -15.67 5.65
C GLN A 87 10.42 -15.75 7.18
N ASN A 88 10.05 -14.67 7.86
CA ASN A 88 9.92 -14.72 9.30
C ASN A 88 8.86 -15.76 9.69
N ALA A 89 9.24 -16.70 10.54
CA ALA A 89 8.33 -17.73 11.04
C ALA A 89 8.14 -17.57 12.55
N MET A 90 6.88 -17.48 12.97
CA MET A 90 6.47 -17.48 14.38
C MET A 90 5.63 -18.72 14.62
N VAL A 91 6.27 -19.81 14.99
CA VAL A 91 5.60 -21.05 15.37
C VAL A 91 5.69 -21.25 16.88
N PRO A 92 4.76 -22.02 17.51
CA PRO A 92 4.68 -22.11 18.97
C PRO A 92 5.97 -22.50 19.71
N ALA A 93 6.87 -23.20 19.03
CA ALA A 93 8.12 -23.68 19.61
C ALA A 93 9.37 -22.88 19.15
N SER A 94 9.25 -21.97 18.20
CA SER A 94 10.41 -21.28 17.63
C SER A 94 10.02 -19.97 16.97
N ILE A 95 10.85 -18.96 17.15
CA ILE A 95 10.78 -17.70 16.43
C ILE A 95 12.01 -17.63 15.54
N GLN A 96 11.81 -17.58 14.23
CA GLN A 96 12.86 -17.38 13.24
C GLN A 96 12.70 -15.97 12.64
N ILE A 97 13.70 -15.13 12.82
CA ILE A 97 13.73 -13.78 12.28
C ILE A 97 14.87 -13.70 11.29
N GLU A 98 14.54 -13.46 10.03
CA GLU A 98 15.50 -13.19 8.98
C GLU A 98 15.90 -11.73 8.99
N THR A 99 17.21 -11.49 9.07
CA THR A 99 17.75 -10.13 8.98
C THR A 99 17.81 -9.67 7.52
N TYR A 100 17.63 -8.38 7.31
CA TYR A 100 17.79 -7.75 6.00
C TYR A 100 18.38 -6.34 6.14
N PRO A 101 19.09 -5.82 5.14
CA PRO A 101 19.53 -4.44 5.14
C PRO A 101 18.32 -3.49 5.16
N PHE A 102 18.25 -2.62 6.17
CA PHE A 102 17.20 -1.62 6.24
C PHE A 102 17.48 -0.50 5.23
N PRO A 103 16.59 -0.21 4.28
CA PRO A 103 16.81 0.81 3.27
C PRO A 103 16.64 2.21 3.91
N ILE A 104 17.70 3.01 3.89
CA ILE A 104 17.69 4.41 4.37
C ILE A 104 17.12 5.31 3.28
N ILE A 105 17.56 5.12 2.03
CA ILE A 105 17.09 5.86 0.85
C ILE A 105 16.69 4.85 -0.22
N ARG A 106 15.55 5.07 -0.85
CA ARG A 106 15.06 4.23 -1.94
C ARG A 106 15.02 5.01 -3.24
N LEU A 107 15.32 4.34 -4.35
CA LEU A 107 15.27 4.96 -5.68
C LEU A 107 13.92 5.57 -6.01
N ALA A 108 12.82 4.99 -5.52
CA ALA A 108 11.47 5.55 -5.66
C ALA A 108 11.35 6.94 -5.03
N ASP A 109 12.00 7.17 -3.88
CA ASP A 109 12.02 8.50 -3.24
C ASP A 109 12.76 9.51 -4.11
N LEU A 110 13.93 9.15 -4.64
CA LEU A 110 14.69 10.02 -5.54
C LEU A 110 13.91 10.37 -6.83
N TYR A 111 13.19 9.41 -7.42
CA TYR A 111 12.34 9.66 -8.59
C TYR A 111 11.23 10.66 -8.28
N LEU A 112 10.53 10.48 -7.16
CA LEU A 112 9.44 11.36 -6.78
C LEU A 112 9.94 12.73 -6.34
N LEU A 113 11.08 12.80 -5.66
CA LEU A 113 11.73 14.06 -5.27
C LEU A 113 12.19 14.84 -6.52
N TYR A 114 12.78 14.15 -7.50
CA TYR A 114 13.18 14.78 -8.77
C TYR A 114 11.96 15.33 -9.51
N ALA A 115 10.89 14.55 -9.64
CA ALA A 115 9.67 15.00 -10.30
C ALA A 115 9.04 16.22 -9.60
N GLU A 116 9.04 16.24 -8.26
CA GLU A 116 8.54 17.37 -7.47
C GLU A 116 9.41 18.61 -7.66
N ALA A 117 10.73 18.47 -7.57
CA ALA A 117 11.68 19.57 -7.72
C ALA A 117 11.68 20.16 -9.14
N LEU A 118 11.56 19.32 -10.18
CA LEU A 118 11.48 19.76 -11.56
C LEU A 118 10.19 20.53 -11.82
N ASN A 119 9.05 20.07 -11.32
CA ASN A 119 7.79 20.80 -11.42
C ASN A 119 7.87 22.17 -10.71
N GLU A 120 8.52 22.24 -9.56
CA GLU A 120 8.73 23.49 -8.84
C GLU A 120 9.64 24.45 -9.61
N ALA A 121 10.75 23.96 -10.16
CA ALA A 121 11.70 24.75 -10.94
C ALA A 121 11.09 25.35 -12.24
N LYS A 122 10.05 24.70 -12.77
CA LYS A 122 9.36 25.09 -14.02
C LYS A 122 8.00 25.76 -13.80
N LYS A 123 7.72 26.17 -12.58
CA LYS A 123 6.44 26.78 -12.17
C LYS A 123 6.02 27.96 -13.07
N GLU A 124 6.95 28.84 -13.37
CA GLU A 124 6.68 30.05 -14.17
C GLU A 124 6.38 29.75 -15.65
N GLU A 125 6.72 28.55 -16.12
CA GLU A 125 6.40 28.13 -17.51
C GLU A 125 4.94 27.70 -17.65
N GLY A 126 4.22 27.51 -16.55
CA GLY A 126 2.79 27.15 -16.53
C GLY A 126 2.45 25.75 -17.03
N THR A 127 3.47 24.96 -17.39
CA THR A 127 3.31 23.59 -17.91
C THR A 127 4.14 22.61 -17.11
N VAL A 128 3.65 21.38 -16.99
CA VAL A 128 4.38 20.30 -16.30
C VAL A 128 5.33 19.63 -17.29
N PRO A 129 6.66 19.62 -17.02
CA PRO A 129 7.63 18.96 -17.89
C PRO A 129 7.36 17.46 -18.05
N GLU A 130 7.63 16.91 -19.23
CA GLU A 130 7.39 15.48 -19.51
C GLU A 130 8.18 14.55 -18.61
N ASP A 131 9.38 14.92 -18.21
CA ASP A 131 10.20 14.16 -17.27
C ASP A 131 9.52 13.98 -15.91
N CYS A 132 8.68 14.91 -15.47
CA CYS A 132 7.89 14.75 -14.25
C CYS A 132 7.02 13.50 -14.32
N TYR A 133 6.35 13.28 -15.43
CA TYR A 133 5.53 12.07 -15.64
C TYR A 133 6.41 10.83 -15.80
N THR A 134 7.52 10.93 -16.51
CA THR A 134 8.45 9.82 -16.69
C THR A 134 8.88 9.21 -15.38
N TYR A 135 9.24 10.02 -14.38
CA TYR A 135 9.75 9.53 -13.11
C TYR A 135 8.66 9.07 -12.15
N ILE A 136 7.54 9.77 -12.03
CA ILE A 136 6.42 9.31 -11.21
C ILE A 136 5.82 8.02 -11.79
N ASP A 137 5.74 7.89 -13.11
CA ASP A 137 5.17 6.72 -13.76
C ASP A 137 6.04 5.47 -13.63
N LYS A 138 7.37 5.59 -13.50
CA LYS A 138 8.25 4.47 -13.12
C LYS A 138 7.87 3.88 -11.75
N VAL A 139 7.54 4.73 -10.78
CA VAL A 139 7.11 4.28 -9.45
C VAL A 139 5.73 3.61 -9.52
N ARG A 140 4.81 4.20 -10.27
CA ARG A 140 3.46 3.68 -10.47
C ARG A 140 3.44 2.37 -11.23
N ALA A 141 4.20 2.26 -12.33
CA ALA A 141 4.32 1.03 -13.11
C ALA A 141 4.84 -0.16 -12.28
N ARG A 142 5.84 0.07 -11.43
CA ARG A 142 6.32 -0.94 -10.49
C ARG A 142 5.22 -1.44 -9.54
N ALA A 143 4.29 -0.58 -9.17
CA ALA A 143 3.12 -0.92 -8.34
C ALA A 143 1.95 -1.51 -9.15
N GLY A 144 2.11 -1.77 -10.45
CA GLY A 144 1.05 -2.28 -11.32
C GLY A 144 -0.02 -1.25 -11.70
N LEU A 145 0.28 0.04 -11.54
CA LEU A 145 -0.66 1.12 -11.83
C LEU A 145 -0.41 1.74 -13.20
N LYS A 146 -1.47 2.27 -13.79
CA LYS A 146 -1.36 3.12 -15.00
C LYS A 146 -0.61 4.41 -14.67
N GLY A 147 0.00 5.02 -15.69
CA GLY A 147 0.62 6.34 -15.59
C GLY A 147 -0.37 7.42 -15.13
N VAL A 148 0.18 8.54 -14.66
CA VAL A 148 -0.61 9.64 -14.09
C VAL A 148 -1.63 10.17 -15.08
N LYS A 149 -1.20 10.56 -16.30
CA LYS A 149 -2.10 11.11 -17.33
C LYS A 149 -3.26 10.16 -17.65
N ASP A 150 -2.97 8.87 -17.84
CA ASP A 150 -3.99 7.86 -18.14
C ASP A 150 -4.93 7.60 -16.96
N SER A 151 -4.41 7.56 -15.75
CA SER A 151 -5.23 7.36 -14.56
C SER A 151 -6.24 8.48 -14.36
N TRP A 152 -5.80 9.72 -14.52
CA TRP A 152 -6.70 10.87 -14.38
C TRP A 152 -7.70 10.96 -15.52
N ARG A 153 -7.28 10.71 -16.75
CA ARG A 153 -8.18 10.68 -17.92
C ARG A 153 -9.29 9.63 -17.76
N LEU A 154 -8.99 8.47 -17.18
CA LEU A 154 -9.93 7.34 -17.12
C LEU A 154 -10.82 7.36 -15.87
N TYR A 155 -10.32 7.87 -14.74
CA TYR A 155 -10.96 7.63 -13.44
C TYR A 155 -11.22 8.89 -12.61
N ALA A 156 -10.65 10.04 -12.98
CA ALA A 156 -10.81 11.25 -12.19
C ALA A 156 -11.94 12.14 -12.70
N ASN A 157 -12.55 12.90 -11.80
CA ASN A 157 -13.54 13.93 -12.15
C ASN A 157 -12.90 15.11 -12.90
N ASP A 158 -11.62 15.38 -12.66
CA ASP A 158 -10.83 16.40 -13.35
C ASP A 158 -9.65 15.75 -14.06
N ALA A 159 -9.85 15.44 -15.34
CA ALA A 159 -8.84 14.82 -16.19
C ALA A 159 -7.65 15.76 -16.49
N ASN A 160 -7.84 17.08 -16.36
CA ASN A 160 -6.80 18.06 -16.65
C ASN A 160 -5.88 18.35 -15.45
N LYS A 161 -6.24 17.91 -14.27
CA LYS A 161 -5.46 18.14 -13.04
C LYS A 161 -3.96 17.83 -13.16
N PRO A 162 -3.54 16.72 -13.80
CA PRO A 162 -2.10 16.43 -13.96
C PRO A 162 -1.34 17.47 -14.78
N ASN A 163 -2.01 18.21 -15.68
CA ASN A 163 -1.39 19.10 -16.64
C ASN A 163 -1.13 20.51 -16.08
N THR A 164 -1.54 20.78 -14.86
CA THR A 164 -1.30 22.06 -14.17
C THR A 164 -0.23 21.90 -13.10
N TYR A 165 0.54 22.96 -12.85
CA TYR A 165 1.57 22.97 -11.80
C TYR A 165 1.01 22.52 -10.44
N GLU A 166 -0.05 23.15 -9.95
CA GLU A 166 -0.65 22.86 -8.65
C GLU A 166 -1.25 21.46 -8.58
N GLY A 167 -1.87 21.05 -9.69
CA GLY A 167 -2.48 19.72 -9.81
C GLY A 167 -1.43 18.62 -9.73
N PHE A 168 -0.35 18.74 -10.52
CA PHE A 168 0.76 17.78 -10.49
C PHE A 168 1.49 17.80 -9.14
N GLN A 169 1.71 18.99 -8.55
CA GLN A 169 2.31 19.12 -7.22
C GLN A 169 1.51 18.36 -6.15
N THR A 170 0.20 18.45 -6.22
CA THR A 170 -0.69 17.69 -5.32
C THR A 170 -0.58 16.18 -5.56
N ILE A 171 -0.47 15.77 -6.83
CA ILE A 171 -0.38 14.36 -7.23
C ILE A 171 0.93 13.75 -6.76
N VAL A 172 2.08 14.38 -7.03
CA VAL A 172 3.39 13.83 -6.66
C VAL A 172 3.56 13.73 -5.15
N ARG A 173 3.06 14.70 -4.38
CA ARG A 173 3.07 14.64 -2.91
C ARG A 173 2.22 13.51 -2.36
N LYS A 174 1.04 13.28 -2.93
CA LYS A 174 0.21 12.12 -2.56
C LYS A 174 0.88 10.80 -2.93
N GLU A 175 1.50 10.71 -4.10
CA GLU A 175 2.25 9.52 -4.51
C GLU A 175 3.40 9.23 -3.54
N ARG A 176 4.14 10.27 -3.11
CA ARG A 176 5.18 10.12 -2.07
C ARG A 176 4.61 9.62 -0.76
N MET A 177 3.51 10.18 -0.28
CA MET A 177 2.86 9.72 0.96
C MET A 177 2.49 8.24 0.89
N ILE A 178 1.97 7.77 -0.25
CA ILE A 178 1.58 6.36 -0.42
C ILE A 178 2.80 5.46 -0.55
N GLU A 179 3.76 5.84 -1.40
CA GLU A 179 4.95 5.04 -1.69
C GLU A 179 5.90 4.93 -0.49
N LEU A 180 6.03 6.00 0.28
CA LEU A 180 6.99 6.10 1.37
C LEU A 180 6.34 5.88 2.76
N ALA A 181 5.04 5.58 2.80
CA ALA A 181 4.35 5.25 4.06
C ALA A 181 5.06 4.10 4.79
N LEU A 182 5.32 4.28 6.12
CA LEU A 182 6.02 3.41 7.07
C LEU A 182 7.53 3.32 6.87
#